data_7f63c2191c560e12c2a73d2feee3b218
#
_entry.id   7f63c2191c560e12c2a73d2feee3b218
#
_cell.length_a   1.000
_cell.length_b   1.000
_cell.length_c   1.000
_cell.angle_alpha   90.00
_cell.angle_beta   90.00
_cell.angle_gamma   90.00
#
_symmetry.space_group_name_H-M   'P 1'
#
loop_
_entity.id
_entity.type
_entity.pdbx_description
1 polymer ?
#
loop_
_entity_poly.entity_id
_entity_poly.type
_entity_poly.pdbx_seq_one_letter_code
_entity_poly.pdbx_strand_id
1 'polypeptide(L)'
;MYKRQIQGIHNTEKSISSFARACFSYAVDTRQDLWFSTKDTISKKYDHTFKDIFQEIYEKEYKEKFEKLGIEYFYTLIDDAVARVIRSEGGFIWACKNYDGDVMSDMVATAYGDLSMMTSVLVSPNGVYEYEAAHGTVQRHYYKHLKGEETSTNSIATIFAWTGALRKRGELDQNAALMQFADKLEKACIKTVEDGKMTKSLSLICLLYTSPS
;
A
#
# COMPACT_ATOMS: atom_id res chain seq x y z
N MET A 1 -19.51 30.84 16.61
CA MET A 1 -18.98 31.17 15.26
C MET A 1 -18.99 29.90 14.43
N TYR A 2 -19.76 29.83 13.36
CA TYR A 2 -19.80 28.65 12.48
C TYR A 2 -18.65 28.75 11.47
N LYS A 3 -17.79 27.76 11.45
CA LYS A 3 -16.77 27.61 10.41
C LYS A 3 -17.35 26.76 9.27
N ARG A 4 -17.27 27.23 8.05
CA ARG A 4 -17.69 26.53 6.83
C ARG A 4 -16.54 26.55 5.85
N GLN A 5 -16.35 25.44 5.13
CA GLN A 5 -15.38 25.37 4.03
C GLN A 5 -16.06 24.75 2.80
N ILE A 6 -15.58 25.15 1.64
CA ILE A 6 -15.93 24.53 0.36
C ILE A 6 -14.67 23.87 -0.16
N GLN A 7 -14.78 22.64 -0.60
CA GLN A 7 -13.69 21.85 -1.18
C GLN A 7 -14.05 21.45 -2.61
N GLY A 8 -13.16 21.71 -3.56
CA GLY A 8 -13.25 21.19 -4.92
C GLY A 8 -12.25 20.06 -5.13
N ILE A 9 -12.71 18.95 -5.72
CA ILE A 9 -11.86 17.80 -6.07
C ILE A 9 -12.00 17.56 -7.57
N HIS A 10 -10.89 17.36 -8.25
CA HIS A 10 -10.88 17.04 -9.68
C HIS A 10 -9.77 16.06 -10.04
N ASN A 11 -10.00 15.28 -11.08
CA ASN A 11 -8.99 14.50 -11.78
C ASN A 11 -9.21 14.64 -13.29
N THR A 12 -8.13 14.52 -14.06
CA THR A 12 -8.26 14.45 -15.51
C THR A 12 -8.53 13.01 -15.95
N GLU A 13 -9.26 12.81 -17.03
CA GLU A 13 -9.48 11.47 -17.62
C GLU A 13 -8.16 10.75 -17.92
N LYS A 14 -7.14 11.50 -18.36
CA LYS A 14 -5.78 10.97 -18.58
C LYS A 14 -5.18 10.40 -17.30
N SER A 15 -5.35 11.08 -16.17
CA SER A 15 -4.84 10.62 -14.87
C SER A 15 -5.57 9.34 -14.42
N ILE A 16 -6.90 9.32 -14.53
CA ILE A 16 -7.71 8.16 -14.17
C ILE A 16 -7.36 6.95 -15.05
N SER A 17 -7.26 7.16 -16.35
CA SER A 17 -6.90 6.10 -17.31
C SER A 17 -5.49 5.54 -17.07
N SER A 18 -4.53 6.41 -16.72
CA SER A 18 -3.17 5.99 -16.37
C SER A 18 -3.17 5.14 -15.09
N PHE A 19 -3.90 5.57 -14.07
CA PHE A 19 -4.06 4.82 -12.83
C PHE A 19 -4.71 3.45 -13.07
N ALA A 20 -5.80 3.40 -13.84
CA ALA A 20 -6.46 2.14 -14.18
C ALA A 20 -5.51 1.16 -14.87
N ARG A 21 -4.77 1.61 -15.90
CA ARG A 21 -3.79 0.75 -16.59
C ARG A 21 -2.67 0.29 -15.67
N ALA A 22 -2.20 1.13 -14.76
CA ALA A 22 -1.20 0.74 -13.77
C ALA A 22 -1.72 -0.38 -12.86
N CYS A 23 -2.95 -0.26 -12.35
CA CYS A 23 -3.58 -1.30 -11.53
C CYS A 23 -3.76 -2.61 -12.30
N PHE A 24 -4.30 -2.57 -13.51
CA PHE A 24 -4.50 -3.77 -14.33
C PHE A 24 -3.18 -4.43 -14.73
N SER A 25 -2.17 -3.65 -15.11
CA SER A 25 -0.85 -4.19 -15.43
C SER A 25 -0.21 -4.88 -14.23
N TYR A 26 -0.30 -4.26 -13.06
CA TYR A 26 0.23 -4.83 -11.83
C TYR A 26 -0.52 -6.12 -11.43
N ALA A 27 -1.83 -6.17 -11.62
CA ALA A 27 -2.62 -7.38 -11.40
C ALA A 27 -2.20 -8.54 -12.32
N VAL A 28 -1.96 -8.24 -13.60
CA VAL A 28 -1.44 -9.21 -14.58
C VAL A 28 -0.05 -9.71 -14.19
N ASP A 29 0.87 -8.80 -13.82
CA ASP A 29 2.25 -9.12 -13.47
C ASP A 29 2.34 -9.97 -12.20
N THR A 30 1.50 -9.68 -11.21
CA THR A 30 1.47 -10.39 -9.92
C THR A 30 0.51 -11.59 -9.91
N ARG A 31 -0.32 -11.74 -10.94
CA ARG A 31 -1.39 -12.76 -11.06
C ARG A 31 -2.34 -12.74 -9.88
N GLN A 32 -2.80 -11.56 -9.52
CA GLN A 32 -3.73 -11.33 -8.42
C GLN A 32 -5.03 -10.71 -8.93
N ASP A 33 -6.13 -11.01 -8.26
CA ASP A 33 -7.41 -10.37 -8.52
C ASP A 33 -7.29 -8.86 -8.29
N LEU A 34 -8.09 -8.09 -8.99
CA LEU A 34 -8.15 -6.64 -8.84
C LEU A 34 -9.53 -6.19 -8.37
N TRP A 35 -9.59 -5.68 -7.15
CA TRP A 35 -10.79 -5.04 -6.62
C TRP A 35 -10.64 -3.53 -6.77
N PHE A 36 -11.64 -2.90 -7.34
CA PHE A 36 -11.72 -1.44 -7.40
C PHE A 36 -12.94 -0.93 -6.66
N SER A 37 -12.78 0.10 -5.87
CA SER A 37 -13.89 0.65 -5.09
C SER A 37 -13.91 2.17 -5.08
N THR A 38 -15.13 2.70 -5.10
CA THR A 38 -15.45 4.13 -4.92
C THR A 38 -16.77 4.27 -4.17
N LYS A 39 -17.24 5.49 -3.95
CA LYS A 39 -18.58 5.75 -3.40
C LYS A 39 -19.45 6.48 -4.42
N ASP A 40 -19.69 5.88 -5.58
CA ASP A 40 -20.44 6.47 -6.68
C ASP A 40 -21.93 6.75 -6.34
N THR A 41 -22.44 6.16 -5.27
CA THR A 41 -23.75 6.49 -4.72
C THR A 41 -23.82 7.88 -4.08
N ILE A 42 -22.69 8.41 -3.64
CA ILE A 42 -22.56 9.75 -3.05
C ILE A 42 -21.99 10.75 -4.07
N SER A 43 -20.82 10.46 -4.62
CA SER A 43 -20.14 11.28 -5.64
C SER A 43 -20.54 10.82 -7.05
N LYS A 44 -21.82 10.97 -7.38
CA LYS A 44 -22.44 10.35 -8.57
C LYS A 44 -21.75 10.67 -9.91
N LYS A 45 -21.14 11.83 -10.06
CA LYS A 45 -20.41 12.19 -11.29
C LYS A 45 -18.94 11.82 -11.18
N TYR A 46 -18.29 12.29 -10.15
CA TYR A 46 -16.85 12.12 -9.97
C TYR A 46 -16.45 10.64 -9.83
N ASP A 47 -17.05 9.91 -8.91
CA ASP A 47 -16.74 8.52 -8.66
C ASP A 47 -17.24 7.60 -9.78
N HIS A 48 -18.38 7.94 -10.38
CA HIS A 48 -18.91 7.17 -11.53
C HIS A 48 -17.98 7.26 -12.75
N THR A 49 -17.37 8.43 -12.99
CA THR A 49 -16.35 8.56 -14.05
C THR A 49 -15.16 7.64 -13.85
N PHE A 50 -14.69 7.46 -12.62
CA PHE A 50 -13.63 6.49 -12.32
C PHE A 50 -14.07 5.06 -12.64
N LYS A 51 -15.27 4.69 -12.19
CA LYS A 51 -15.84 3.36 -12.46
C LYS A 51 -15.95 3.08 -13.95
N ASP A 52 -16.51 4.02 -14.72
CA ASP A 52 -16.71 3.87 -16.16
C ASP A 52 -15.38 3.72 -16.91
N ILE A 53 -14.39 4.56 -16.58
CA ILE A 53 -13.05 4.48 -17.20
C ILE A 53 -12.35 3.16 -16.87
N PHE A 54 -12.42 2.70 -15.63
CA PHE A 54 -11.88 1.40 -15.25
C PHE A 54 -12.55 0.27 -16.01
N GLN A 55 -13.89 0.27 -16.09
CA GLN A 55 -14.64 -0.74 -16.80
C GLN A 55 -14.31 -0.75 -18.30
N GLU A 56 -14.26 0.41 -18.92
CA GLU A 56 -13.93 0.56 -20.35
C GLU A 56 -12.53 0.01 -20.67
N ILE A 57 -11.53 0.37 -19.86
CA ILE A 57 -10.15 -0.12 -20.02
C ILE A 57 -10.07 -1.62 -19.80
N TYR A 58 -10.75 -2.14 -18.78
CA TYR A 58 -10.82 -3.58 -18.55
C TYR A 58 -11.35 -4.32 -19.77
N GLU A 59 -12.53 -3.96 -20.25
CA GLU A 59 -13.18 -4.62 -21.38
C GLU A 59 -12.36 -4.57 -22.68
N LYS A 60 -11.68 -3.43 -22.93
CA LYS A 60 -10.94 -3.23 -24.18
C LYS A 60 -9.52 -3.77 -24.16
N GLU A 61 -8.84 -3.73 -23.02
CA GLU A 61 -7.38 -3.91 -22.98
C GLU A 61 -6.94 -5.11 -22.11
N TYR A 62 -7.74 -5.53 -21.13
CA TYR A 62 -7.28 -6.49 -20.10
C TYR A 62 -8.13 -7.73 -19.94
N LYS A 63 -9.38 -7.74 -20.33
CA LYS A 63 -10.33 -8.84 -20.12
C LYS A 63 -9.78 -10.20 -20.57
N GLU A 64 -9.32 -10.30 -21.81
CA GLU A 64 -8.73 -11.54 -22.31
C GLU A 64 -7.49 -12.00 -21.55
N LYS A 65 -6.68 -11.04 -21.03
CA LYS A 65 -5.50 -11.35 -20.22
C LYS A 65 -5.89 -11.91 -18.86
N PHE A 66 -6.90 -11.31 -18.23
CA PHE A 66 -7.45 -11.75 -16.95
C PHE A 66 -8.06 -13.15 -17.07
N GLU A 67 -8.88 -13.41 -18.08
CA GLU A 67 -9.46 -14.73 -18.37
C GLU A 67 -8.38 -15.80 -18.58
N LYS A 68 -7.31 -15.49 -19.35
CA LYS A 68 -6.19 -16.43 -19.58
C LYS A 68 -5.40 -16.75 -18.31
N LEU A 69 -5.31 -15.81 -17.37
CA LEU A 69 -4.59 -15.96 -16.10
C LEU A 69 -5.47 -16.54 -14.98
N GLY A 70 -6.79 -16.60 -15.18
CA GLY A 70 -7.75 -17.03 -14.15
C GLY A 70 -7.84 -16.05 -12.98
N ILE A 71 -7.64 -14.76 -13.22
CA ILE A 71 -7.77 -13.67 -12.24
C ILE A 71 -9.01 -12.82 -12.56
N GLU A 72 -9.60 -12.21 -11.55
CA GLU A 72 -10.84 -11.49 -11.67
C GLU A 72 -10.67 -9.98 -11.46
N TYR A 73 -11.42 -9.18 -12.19
CA TYR A 73 -11.66 -7.77 -11.91
C TYR A 73 -13.07 -7.58 -11.40
N PHE A 74 -13.19 -6.84 -10.31
CA PHE A 74 -14.51 -6.58 -9.78
C PHE A 74 -14.59 -5.18 -9.14
N TYR A 75 -15.69 -4.49 -9.39
CA TYR A 75 -16.02 -3.20 -8.81
C TYR A 75 -17.05 -3.33 -7.70
N THR A 76 -16.85 -2.64 -6.59
CA THR A 76 -17.83 -2.55 -5.51
C THR A 76 -17.80 -1.17 -4.82
N LEU A 77 -18.79 -0.90 -3.98
CA LEU A 77 -18.77 0.30 -3.14
C LEU A 77 -17.72 0.15 -2.04
N ILE A 78 -17.09 1.26 -1.66
CA ILE A 78 -15.99 1.26 -0.68
C ILE A 78 -16.40 0.66 0.67
N ASP A 79 -17.60 0.90 1.14
CA ASP A 79 -18.13 0.33 2.38
C ASP A 79 -18.33 -1.20 2.31
N ASP A 80 -18.76 -1.73 1.16
CA ASP A 80 -18.81 -3.18 0.93
C ASP A 80 -17.40 -3.77 0.83
N ALA A 81 -16.48 -3.09 0.14
CA ALA A 81 -15.08 -3.50 0.07
C ALA A 81 -14.44 -3.64 1.45
N VAL A 82 -14.66 -2.68 2.36
CA VAL A 82 -14.18 -2.74 3.75
C VAL A 82 -14.67 -4.01 4.45
N ALA A 83 -15.95 -4.34 4.33
CA ALA A 83 -16.51 -5.54 4.95
C ALA A 83 -15.95 -6.83 4.35
N ARG A 84 -15.63 -6.84 3.05
CA ARG A 84 -15.03 -7.98 2.35
C ARG A 84 -13.57 -8.19 2.72
N VAL A 85 -12.78 -7.11 2.74
CA VAL A 85 -11.34 -7.16 3.06
C VAL A 85 -11.10 -7.79 4.43
N ILE A 86 -11.86 -7.39 5.45
CA ILE A 86 -11.72 -7.92 6.81
C ILE A 86 -11.99 -9.44 6.87
N ARG A 87 -12.79 -9.97 5.96
CA ARG A 87 -13.18 -11.40 5.92
C ARG A 87 -12.40 -12.20 4.89
N SER A 88 -11.56 -11.56 4.10
CA SER A 88 -10.82 -12.20 3.01
C SER A 88 -9.58 -12.92 3.52
N GLU A 89 -9.14 -13.91 2.77
CA GLU A 89 -7.85 -14.58 2.96
C GLU A 89 -6.68 -13.82 2.31
N GLY A 90 -6.96 -12.68 1.65
CA GLY A 90 -5.98 -11.91 0.89
C GLY A 90 -5.80 -12.44 -0.54
N GLY A 91 -4.67 -12.10 -1.17
CA GLY A 91 -4.35 -12.55 -2.53
C GLY A 91 -4.95 -11.67 -3.63
N PHE A 92 -5.34 -10.46 -3.33
CA PHE A 92 -5.88 -9.49 -4.29
C PHE A 92 -5.23 -8.12 -4.14
N ILE A 93 -5.36 -7.31 -5.17
CA ILE A 93 -5.00 -5.90 -5.17
C ILE A 93 -6.27 -5.09 -4.96
N TRP A 94 -6.24 -4.18 -3.98
CA TRP A 94 -7.34 -3.26 -3.77
C TRP A 94 -7.00 -1.87 -4.30
N ALA A 95 -7.54 -1.53 -5.47
CA ALA A 95 -7.40 -0.22 -6.07
C ALA A 95 -8.36 0.78 -5.42
N CYS A 96 -7.82 1.87 -4.93
CA CYS A 96 -8.54 2.94 -4.27
C CYS A 96 -8.16 4.31 -4.83
N LYS A 97 -9.06 5.28 -4.75
CA LYS A 97 -8.68 6.68 -4.91
C LYS A 97 -7.75 7.11 -3.78
N ASN A 98 -7.01 8.21 -3.97
CA ASN A 98 -5.97 8.67 -3.06
C ASN A 98 -6.40 8.65 -1.58
N TYR A 99 -7.43 9.39 -1.21
CA TYR A 99 -7.89 9.49 0.18
C TYR A 99 -8.42 8.15 0.73
N ASP A 100 -9.21 7.44 -0.08
CA ASP A 100 -9.74 6.13 0.30
C ASP A 100 -8.60 5.14 0.56
N GLY A 101 -7.58 5.12 -0.31
CA GLY A 101 -6.40 4.28 -0.18
C GLY A 101 -5.53 4.62 1.02
N ASP A 102 -5.32 5.92 1.29
CA ASP A 102 -4.57 6.40 2.44
C ASP A 102 -5.18 5.90 3.76
N VAL A 103 -6.47 6.08 3.93
CA VAL A 103 -7.17 5.62 5.14
C VAL A 103 -7.26 4.10 5.24
N MET A 104 -7.55 3.43 4.13
CA MET A 104 -7.76 1.97 4.13
C MET A 104 -6.45 1.19 4.29
N SER A 105 -5.34 1.66 3.72
CA SER A 105 -4.03 1.02 3.91
C SER A 105 -3.59 1.06 5.38
N ASP A 106 -3.78 2.20 6.05
CA ASP A 106 -3.48 2.34 7.47
C ASP A 106 -4.36 1.43 8.34
N MET A 107 -5.65 1.34 8.02
CA MET A 107 -6.57 0.46 8.72
C MET A 107 -6.14 -1.01 8.61
N VAL A 108 -5.85 -1.47 7.40
CA VAL A 108 -5.43 -2.87 7.16
C VAL A 108 -4.09 -3.14 7.84
N ALA A 109 -3.11 -2.25 7.70
CA ALA A 109 -1.81 -2.41 8.33
C ALA A 109 -1.91 -2.49 9.87
N THR A 110 -2.74 -1.66 10.46
CA THR A 110 -2.97 -1.67 11.93
C THR A 110 -3.60 -2.98 12.39
N ALA A 111 -4.46 -3.59 11.57
CA ALA A 111 -5.08 -4.88 11.89
C ALA A 111 -4.08 -6.05 11.89
N TYR A 112 -3.01 -5.96 11.09
CA TYR A 112 -2.01 -7.01 10.94
C TYR A 112 -0.64 -6.69 11.56
N GLY A 113 -0.49 -5.55 12.21
CA GLY A 113 0.78 -5.14 12.80
C GLY A 113 0.78 -3.67 13.21
N ASP A 114 1.73 -2.91 12.67
CA ASP A 114 1.94 -1.50 12.99
C ASP A 114 2.29 -0.72 11.72
N LEU A 115 1.84 0.52 11.65
CA LEU A 115 2.20 1.47 10.60
C LEU A 115 3.72 1.62 10.43
N SER A 116 4.50 1.48 11.51
CA SER A 116 5.96 1.53 11.46
C SER A 116 6.62 0.40 10.68
N MET A 117 5.86 -0.58 10.23
CA MET A 117 6.32 -1.69 9.39
C MET A 117 5.91 -1.54 7.92
N MET A 118 5.09 -0.54 7.61
CA MET A 118 4.62 -0.31 6.25
C MET A 118 5.67 0.39 5.39
N THR A 119 5.77 -0.07 4.14
CA THR A 119 6.48 0.62 3.07
C THR A 119 5.49 1.16 2.06
N SER A 120 5.88 2.21 1.36
CA SER A 120 5.14 2.80 0.24
C SER A 120 6.02 2.81 -1.01
N VAL A 121 5.39 2.58 -2.14
CA VAL A 121 6.04 2.66 -3.45
C VAL A 121 5.22 3.56 -4.35
N LEU A 122 5.79 4.67 -4.78
CA LEU A 122 5.20 5.55 -5.78
C LEU A 122 5.70 5.14 -7.15
N VAL A 123 4.78 4.96 -8.08
CA VAL A 123 5.10 4.56 -9.46
C VAL A 123 4.55 5.58 -10.43
N SER A 124 5.42 6.22 -11.19
CA SER A 124 4.98 7.14 -12.24
C SER A 124 4.46 6.39 -13.47
N PRO A 125 3.64 7.03 -14.32
CA PRO A 125 3.19 6.44 -15.57
C PRO A 125 4.32 6.02 -16.52
N ASN A 126 5.51 6.58 -16.34
CA ASN A 126 6.70 6.29 -17.15
C ASN A 126 7.62 5.22 -16.54
N GLY A 127 7.16 4.55 -15.47
CA GLY A 127 7.92 3.47 -14.83
C GLY A 127 9.09 3.95 -13.95
N VAL A 128 9.02 5.16 -13.41
CA VAL A 128 9.94 5.60 -12.35
C VAL A 128 9.36 5.19 -11.00
N TYR A 129 10.20 4.65 -10.14
CA TYR A 129 9.83 4.13 -8.82
C TYR A 129 10.47 4.96 -7.72
N GLU A 130 9.71 5.31 -6.70
CA GLU A 130 10.18 5.91 -5.46
C GLU A 130 9.72 5.03 -4.30
N TYR A 131 10.65 4.71 -3.40
CA TYR A 131 10.41 3.85 -2.25
C TYR A 131 10.58 4.65 -0.98
N GLU A 132 9.61 4.55 -0.09
CA GLU A 132 9.63 5.25 1.19
C GLU A 132 9.04 4.40 2.32
N ALA A 133 9.29 4.80 3.57
CA ALA A 133 8.50 4.32 4.69
C ALA A 133 7.13 5.01 4.65
N ALA A 134 6.04 4.26 4.82
CA ALA A 134 4.69 4.82 4.76
C ALA A 134 4.33 5.73 5.95
N HIS A 135 5.19 5.85 6.95
CA HIS A 135 5.00 6.72 8.12
C HIS A 135 5.80 8.02 8.00
N GLY A 136 5.40 9.04 8.77
CA GLY A 136 6.08 10.32 8.81
C GLY A 136 7.45 10.27 9.52
N THR A 137 8.11 11.42 9.61
CA THR A 137 9.50 11.59 10.09
C THR A 137 9.68 11.41 11.61
N VAL A 138 8.60 11.17 12.37
CA VAL A 138 8.62 10.96 13.83
C VAL A 138 9.39 12.05 14.59
N GLN A 139 9.22 13.30 14.21
CA GLN A 139 9.92 14.46 14.77
C GLN A 139 9.90 14.52 16.30
N ARG A 140 8.80 14.04 16.91
CA ARG A 140 8.67 13.98 18.36
C ARG A 140 9.78 13.16 19.02
N HIS A 141 10.20 12.05 18.45
CA HIS A 141 11.32 11.25 18.95
C HIS A 141 12.65 11.95 18.77
N TYR A 142 12.85 12.63 17.65
CA TYR A 142 14.06 13.43 17.42
C TYR A 142 14.23 14.55 18.47
N TYR A 143 13.17 15.31 18.77
CA TYR A 143 13.22 16.34 19.80
C TYR A 143 13.43 15.80 21.21
N LYS A 144 12.94 14.61 21.53
CA LYS A 144 13.26 13.92 22.78
C LYS A 144 14.72 13.52 22.83
N HIS A 145 15.25 12.94 21.75
CA HIS A 145 16.65 12.58 21.64
C HIS A 145 17.57 13.78 21.86
N LEU A 146 17.27 14.94 21.27
CA LEU A 146 18.03 16.17 21.49
C LEU A 146 18.09 16.63 22.95
N LYS A 147 17.09 16.25 23.77
CA LYS A 147 17.04 16.54 25.21
C LYS A 147 17.73 15.46 26.07
N GLY A 148 18.29 14.44 25.44
CA GLY A 148 18.89 13.30 26.13
C GLY A 148 17.87 12.31 26.70
N GLU A 149 16.60 12.41 26.30
CA GLU A 149 15.55 11.47 26.71
C GLU A 149 15.65 10.16 25.92
N GLU A 150 15.33 9.05 26.56
CA GLU A 150 15.26 7.74 25.89
C GLU A 150 14.14 7.74 24.85
N THR A 151 14.45 7.26 23.65
CA THR A 151 13.50 7.10 22.55
C THR A 151 13.61 5.71 21.95
N SER A 152 12.49 5.23 21.40
CA SER A 152 12.42 3.95 20.68
C SER A 152 11.73 4.19 19.34
N THR A 153 12.50 4.14 18.25
CA THR A 153 12.00 4.29 16.88
C THR A 153 12.28 3.01 16.10
N ASN A 154 11.24 2.43 15.53
CA ASN A 154 11.36 1.26 14.66
C ASN A 154 11.86 1.72 13.28
N SER A 155 12.94 1.13 12.78
CA SER A 155 13.54 1.42 11.47
C SER A 155 13.19 0.42 10.39
N ILE A 156 12.36 -0.60 10.66
CA ILE A 156 12.08 -1.71 9.73
C ILE A 156 11.49 -1.19 8.42
N ALA A 157 10.50 -0.31 8.48
CA ALA A 157 9.90 0.24 7.26
C ALA A 157 10.91 0.97 6.38
N THR A 158 11.83 1.74 6.98
CA THR A 158 12.91 2.42 6.25
C THR A 158 13.88 1.41 5.63
N ILE A 159 14.26 0.37 6.37
CA ILE A 159 15.13 -0.71 5.84
C ILE A 159 14.44 -1.40 4.67
N PHE A 160 13.16 -1.73 4.79
CA PHE A 160 12.41 -2.42 3.73
C PHE A 160 12.14 -1.52 2.51
N ALA A 161 12.01 -0.21 2.70
CA ALA A 161 11.99 0.73 1.59
C ALA A 161 13.32 0.68 0.81
N TRP A 162 14.46 0.68 1.50
CA TRP A 162 15.77 0.53 0.87
C TRP A 162 15.94 -0.82 0.18
N THR A 163 15.55 -1.93 0.80
CA THR A 163 15.67 -3.26 0.17
C THR A 163 14.78 -3.37 -1.06
N GLY A 164 13.58 -2.81 -1.01
CA GLY A 164 12.70 -2.70 -2.19
C GLY A 164 13.35 -1.94 -3.33
N ALA A 165 13.92 -0.76 -3.04
CA ALA A 165 14.64 0.06 -4.03
C ALA A 165 15.86 -0.67 -4.62
N LEU A 166 16.65 -1.33 -3.78
CA LEU A 166 17.82 -2.10 -4.20
C LEU A 166 17.43 -3.29 -5.07
N ARG A 167 16.36 -4.00 -4.70
CA ARG A 167 15.83 -5.12 -5.51
C ARG A 167 15.38 -4.60 -6.87
N LYS A 168 14.62 -3.51 -6.91
CA LYS A 168 14.17 -2.92 -8.17
C LYS A 168 15.35 -2.42 -9.03
N ARG A 169 16.35 -1.82 -8.42
CA ARG A 169 17.58 -1.43 -9.12
C ARG A 169 18.32 -2.65 -9.68
N GLY A 170 18.40 -3.72 -8.90
CA GLY A 170 18.98 -5.00 -9.33
C GLY A 170 18.24 -5.62 -10.52
N GLU A 171 16.91 -5.55 -10.54
CA GLU A 171 16.10 -5.99 -11.68
C GLU A 171 16.42 -5.17 -12.94
N LEU A 172 16.42 -3.84 -12.83
CA LEU A 172 16.68 -2.93 -13.95
C LEU A 172 18.09 -3.10 -14.53
N ASP A 173 19.07 -3.37 -13.67
CA ASP A 173 20.49 -3.56 -14.07
C ASP A 173 20.84 -5.03 -14.34
N GLN A 174 19.91 -5.97 -14.20
CA GLN A 174 20.14 -7.41 -14.27
C GLN A 174 21.23 -7.87 -13.28
N ASN A 175 21.30 -7.23 -12.11
CA ASN A 175 22.30 -7.52 -11.07
C ASN A 175 21.72 -8.43 -9.98
N ALA A 176 21.88 -9.74 -10.19
CA ALA A 176 21.39 -10.77 -9.26
C ALA A 176 22.01 -10.66 -7.86
N ALA A 177 23.26 -10.22 -7.74
CA ALA A 177 23.93 -10.07 -6.46
C ALA A 177 23.28 -8.97 -5.60
N LEU A 178 22.85 -7.88 -6.21
CA LEU A 178 22.14 -6.80 -5.53
C LEU A 178 20.77 -7.24 -5.03
N MET A 179 20.02 -8.00 -5.84
CA MET A 179 18.73 -8.58 -5.45
C MET A 179 18.88 -9.55 -4.27
N GLN A 180 19.87 -10.45 -4.34
CA GLN A 180 20.17 -11.38 -3.25
C GLN A 180 20.58 -10.68 -1.95
N PHE A 181 21.31 -9.56 -2.04
CA PHE A 181 21.65 -8.76 -0.88
C PHE A 181 20.39 -8.18 -0.22
N ALA A 182 19.48 -7.61 -1.01
CA ALA A 182 18.21 -7.06 -0.51
C ALA A 182 17.39 -8.15 0.21
N ASP A 183 17.25 -9.32 -0.39
CA ASP A 183 16.53 -10.45 0.19
C ASP A 183 17.18 -10.98 1.49
N LYS A 184 18.50 -11.04 1.55
CA LYS A 184 19.22 -11.44 2.76
C LYS A 184 19.02 -10.44 3.89
N LEU A 185 19.03 -9.14 3.57
CA LEU A 185 18.84 -8.09 4.57
C LEU A 185 17.40 -8.14 5.15
N GLU A 186 16.39 -8.31 4.32
CA GLU A 186 15.01 -8.48 4.79
C GLU A 186 14.86 -9.70 5.70
N LYS A 187 15.35 -10.85 5.26
CA LYS A 187 15.33 -12.09 6.05
C LYS A 187 16.06 -11.94 7.40
N ALA A 188 17.18 -11.21 7.41
CA ALA A 188 17.92 -10.95 8.65
C ALA A 188 17.12 -10.07 9.62
N CYS A 189 16.44 -9.04 9.12
CA CYS A 189 15.56 -8.19 9.92
C CYS A 189 14.39 -8.98 10.52
N ILE A 190 13.68 -9.76 9.69
CA ILE A 190 12.56 -10.61 10.13
C ILE A 190 13.03 -11.58 11.20
N LYS A 191 14.11 -12.32 10.94
CA LYS A 191 14.67 -13.27 11.89
C LYS A 191 15.09 -12.62 13.21
N THR A 192 15.64 -11.41 13.17
CA THR A 192 16.03 -10.68 14.38
C THR A 192 14.82 -10.39 15.27
N VAL A 193 13.69 -10.03 14.66
CA VAL A 193 12.41 -9.80 15.38
C VAL A 193 11.84 -11.12 15.91
N GLU A 194 11.84 -12.17 15.11
CA GLU A 194 11.40 -13.53 15.50
C GLU A 194 12.23 -14.09 16.67
N ASP A 195 13.53 -13.79 16.70
CA ASP A 195 14.44 -14.15 17.81
C ASP A 195 14.20 -13.27 19.07
N GLY A 196 13.16 -12.41 19.10
CA GLY A 196 12.79 -11.56 20.24
C GLY A 196 13.63 -10.29 20.39
N LYS A 197 14.48 -9.96 19.42
CA LYS A 197 15.29 -8.74 19.42
C LYS A 197 14.60 -7.65 18.63
N MET A 198 13.94 -6.75 19.31
CA MET A 198 13.11 -5.71 18.67
C MET A 198 13.12 -4.42 19.48
N THR A 199 12.65 -3.34 18.87
CA THR A 199 12.47 -2.05 19.55
C THR A 199 11.33 -2.14 20.57
N LYS A 200 11.35 -1.27 21.59
CA LYS A 200 10.30 -1.21 22.60
C LYS A 200 8.91 -1.00 21.98
N SER A 201 8.80 -0.15 20.95
CA SER A 201 7.53 0.07 20.25
C SER A 201 6.97 -1.21 19.64
N LEU A 202 7.82 -2.00 19.01
CA LEU A 202 7.40 -3.26 18.40
C LEU A 202 7.07 -4.34 19.44
N SER A 203 7.82 -4.39 20.53
CA SER A 203 7.56 -5.35 21.63
C SER A 203 6.20 -5.13 22.30
N LEU A 204 5.75 -3.88 22.41
CA LEU A 204 4.43 -3.57 22.97
C LEU A 204 3.28 -4.12 22.12
N ILE A 205 3.43 -4.13 20.80
CA ILE A 205 2.43 -4.70 19.88
C ILE A 205 2.41 -6.22 20.00
N CYS A 206 3.59 -6.84 20.01
CA CYS A 206 3.70 -8.30 20.18
C CYS A 206 3.10 -8.79 21.51
N LEU A 207 3.25 -8.04 22.59
CA LEU A 207 2.70 -8.39 23.90
C LEU A 207 1.17 -8.31 23.95
N LEU A 208 0.56 -7.41 23.18
CA LEU A 208 -0.91 -7.32 23.08
C LEU A 208 -1.54 -8.56 22.41
N TYR A 209 -0.78 -9.23 21.50
CA TYR A 209 -1.24 -10.45 20.86
C TYR A 209 -0.93 -11.73 21.65
N THR A 210 -0.03 -11.68 22.62
CA THR A 210 0.38 -12.85 23.43
C THR A 210 -0.23 -12.89 24.82
N SER A 211 -1.01 -11.88 25.22
CA SER A 211 -1.75 -11.91 26.48
C SER A 211 -3.02 -12.75 26.30
N PRO A 212 -3.14 -13.92 26.95
CA PRO A 212 -4.40 -14.65 26.96
C PRO A 212 -5.44 -13.80 27.69
N SER A 213 -6.53 -13.48 26.99
CA SER A 213 -7.75 -12.92 27.56
C SER A 213 -8.41 -13.91 28.50
#